data_ef073d7c9f0aea398d2dfdc749f42056
#
_entry.id   ef073d7c9f0aea398d2dfdc749f42056
#
_cell.length_a   1.000
_cell.length_b   1.000
_cell.length_c   1.000
_cell.angle_alpha   90.00
_cell.angle_beta   90.00
_cell.angle_gamma   90.00
#
_symmetry.space_group_name_H-M   'P 1'
#
loop_
_entity.id
_entity.type
_entity.pdbx_description
1 polymer ?
#
loop_
_entity_poly.entity_id
_entity_poly.type
_entity_poly.pdbx_seq_one_letter_code
_entity_poly.pdbx_strand_id
1 'polypeptide(L)'
;MINLGGSVLGFSSADSSSASKGESVADTIRVISCFADICAMRHPKEGAAMVASQHATIPVINAGDGGHQHPTQTLTDMLTIRSLKGRLDNLKFGRTVHSLIHALVRYPGIRFVLISPEELKLPSYIKNDVLDRQNIPYEEVVRLEDALPDLDILYMTRVQKERFFNEEDYVRMKDFYILDNKKMELAKEDMYILHPLPRVNEIATEVDNDPRAAYFKQVQYGVYIRMALILTLLGIEV
;
A
#
# COMPACT_ATOMS: atom_id res chain seq x y z
N MET A 1 -9.67 -8.18 -14.39
CA MET A 1 -10.90 -8.30 -15.21
C MET A 1 -10.64 -9.06 -16.53
N ILE A 2 -9.75 -8.61 -17.41
CA ILE A 2 -9.46 -9.29 -18.69
C ILE A 2 -9.05 -10.76 -18.49
N ASN A 3 -8.16 -11.05 -17.55
CA ASN A 3 -7.75 -12.43 -17.21
C ASN A 3 -8.88 -13.31 -16.64
N LEU A 4 -10.01 -12.72 -16.30
CA LEU A 4 -11.24 -13.39 -15.86
C LEU A 4 -12.28 -13.50 -16.97
N GLY A 5 -11.93 -13.11 -18.20
CA GLY A 5 -12.84 -13.12 -19.35
C GLY A 5 -13.82 -11.94 -19.43
N GLY A 6 -13.68 -10.96 -18.52
CA GLY A 6 -14.54 -9.77 -18.51
C GLY A 6 -14.02 -8.64 -19.41
N SER A 7 -14.89 -7.71 -19.72
CA SER A 7 -14.58 -6.48 -20.46
C SER A 7 -14.26 -5.33 -19.50
N VAL A 8 -13.55 -4.32 -20.03
CA VAL A 8 -13.18 -3.11 -19.25
C VAL A 8 -13.62 -1.89 -20.05
N LEU A 9 -14.30 -0.98 -19.39
CA LEU A 9 -14.56 0.37 -19.87
C LEU A 9 -14.12 1.38 -18.78
N GLY A 10 -13.79 2.59 -19.15
CA GLY A 10 -13.41 3.59 -18.17
C GLY A 10 -12.74 4.83 -18.75
N PHE A 11 -12.33 5.72 -17.86
CA PHE A 11 -11.59 6.93 -18.16
C PHE A 11 -10.50 7.16 -17.11
N SER A 12 -9.42 7.84 -17.48
CA SER A 12 -8.22 8.00 -16.63
C SER A 12 -8.04 9.40 -16.05
N SER A 13 -8.81 10.39 -16.51
CA SER A 13 -8.72 11.77 -16.00
C SER A 13 -10.09 12.43 -15.93
N ALA A 14 -10.21 13.47 -15.08
CA ALA A 14 -11.39 14.31 -15.02
C ALA A 14 -11.68 14.99 -16.37
N ASP A 15 -10.64 15.37 -17.12
CA ASP A 15 -10.75 16.04 -18.42
C ASP A 15 -11.39 15.16 -19.50
N SER A 16 -11.28 13.83 -19.37
CA SER A 16 -11.88 12.84 -20.25
C SER A 16 -13.28 12.40 -19.82
N SER A 17 -13.85 13.03 -18.78
CA SER A 17 -15.15 12.66 -18.22
C SER A 17 -16.01 13.87 -17.94
N SER A 18 -17.30 13.65 -17.66
CA SER A 18 -18.24 14.71 -17.25
C SER A 18 -17.86 15.39 -15.93
N ALA A 19 -16.92 14.86 -15.16
CA ALA A 19 -16.37 15.49 -13.96
C ALA A 19 -15.74 16.86 -14.26
N SER A 20 -15.18 17.05 -15.46
CA SER A 20 -14.68 18.35 -15.94
C SER A 20 -15.76 19.44 -16.03
N LYS A 21 -17.04 19.03 -16.14
CA LYS A 21 -18.20 19.90 -16.17
C LYS A 21 -18.84 20.14 -14.80
N GLY A 22 -18.23 19.60 -13.70
CA GLY A 22 -18.73 19.73 -12.35
C GLY A 22 -19.65 18.59 -11.89
N GLU A 23 -19.69 17.44 -12.60
CA GLU A 23 -20.45 16.27 -12.18
C GLU A 23 -19.92 15.75 -10.83
N SER A 24 -20.84 15.41 -9.94
CA SER A 24 -20.47 14.87 -8.61
C SER A 24 -20.06 13.39 -8.68
N VAL A 25 -19.25 12.93 -7.71
CA VAL A 25 -18.92 11.50 -7.55
C VAL A 25 -20.19 10.65 -7.46
N ALA A 26 -21.22 11.15 -6.77
CA ALA A 26 -22.49 10.46 -6.60
C ALA A 26 -23.23 10.27 -7.93
N ASP A 27 -23.22 11.28 -8.82
CA ASP A 27 -23.87 11.16 -10.12
C ASP A 27 -23.05 10.30 -11.07
N THR A 28 -21.72 10.52 -11.09
CA THR A 28 -20.81 9.69 -11.90
C THR A 28 -21.01 8.20 -11.62
N ILE A 29 -21.04 7.79 -10.34
CA ILE A 29 -21.15 6.37 -10.00
C ILE A 29 -22.54 5.79 -10.34
N ARG A 30 -23.62 6.59 -10.24
CA ARG A 30 -24.95 6.18 -10.68
C ARG A 30 -25.01 5.89 -12.17
N VAL A 31 -24.37 6.77 -12.96
CA VAL A 31 -24.24 6.57 -14.41
C VAL A 31 -23.42 5.31 -14.72
N ILE A 32 -22.25 5.14 -14.08
CA ILE A 32 -21.41 3.95 -14.27
C ILE A 32 -22.18 2.67 -13.90
N SER A 33 -23.00 2.70 -12.86
CA SER A 33 -23.80 1.57 -12.42
C SER A 33 -24.81 1.08 -13.47
N CYS A 34 -25.11 1.91 -14.49
CA CYS A 34 -25.95 1.50 -15.62
C CYS A 34 -25.21 0.70 -16.70
N PHE A 35 -23.87 0.73 -16.71
CA PHE A 35 -23.04 0.16 -17.76
C PHE A 35 -22.08 -0.95 -17.29
N ALA A 36 -21.90 -1.10 -15.99
CA ALA A 36 -20.90 -2.01 -15.42
C ALA A 36 -21.50 -2.85 -14.30
N ASP A 37 -20.90 -4.01 -14.06
CA ASP A 37 -21.26 -4.93 -12.98
C ASP A 37 -20.42 -4.65 -11.70
N ILE A 38 -19.28 -4.00 -11.86
CA ILE A 38 -18.36 -3.63 -10.77
C ILE A 38 -17.55 -2.40 -11.16
N CYS A 39 -17.25 -1.53 -10.21
CA CYS A 39 -16.42 -0.35 -10.42
C CYS A 39 -15.17 -0.38 -9.57
N ALA A 40 -13.98 -0.17 -10.16
CA ALA A 40 -12.77 0.16 -9.43
C ALA A 40 -12.45 1.65 -9.64
N MET A 41 -12.42 2.43 -8.54
CA MET A 41 -12.15 3.85 -8.62
C MET A 41 -10.92 4.26 -7.82
N ARG A 42 -10.08 5.10 -8.44
CA ARG A 42 -9.02 5.86 -7.76
C ARG A 42 -9.37 7.33 -7.81
N HIS A 43 -9.27 8.02 -6.68
CA HIS A 43 -9.66 9.42 -6.58
C HIS A 43 -8.68 10.20 -5.69
N PRO A 44 -8.36 11.48 -6.01
CA PRO A 44 -7.45 12.28 -5.19
C PRO A 44 -8.04 12.71 -3.84
N LYS A 45 -9.37 12.80 -3.72
CA LYS A 45 -10.05 13.19 -2.48
C LYS A 45 -10.31 11.98 -1.61
N GLU A 46 -9.95 12.10 -0.35
CA GLU A 46 -10.22 11.11 0.68
C GLU A 46 -11.74 10.89 0.86
N GLY A 47 -12.15 9.64 1.06
CA GLY A 47 -13.55 9.26 1.23
C GLY A 47 -14.38 9.20 -0.06
N ALA A 48 -13.84 9.58 -1.22
CA ALA A 48 -14.60 9.57 -2.47
C ALA A 48 -15.16 8.18 -2.82
N ALA A 49 -14.40 7.12 -2.60
CA ALA A 49 -14.88 5.75 -2.83
C ALA A 49 -16.01 5.34 -1.86
N MET A 50 -16.00 5.85 -0.63
CA MET A 50 -17.09 5.66 0.34
C MET A 50 -18.37 6.35 -0.15
N VAL A 51 -18.27 7.61 -0.59
CA VAL A 51 -19.41 8.33 -1.18
C VAL A 51 -19.94 7.58 -2.40
N ALA A 52 -19.06 7.12 -3.29
CA ALA A 52 -19.47 6.33 -4.44
C ALA A 52 -20.23 5.06 -4.02
N SER A 53 -19.73 4.30 -3.05
CA SER A 53 -20.36 3.06 -2.59
C SER A 53 -21.77 3.26 -2.00
N GLN A 54 -22.05 4.44 -1.43
CA GLN A 54 -23.37 4.78 -0.89
C GLN A 54 -24.40 5.11 -1.98
N HIS A 55 -23.95 5.41 -3.20
CA HIS A 55 -24.82 5.80 -4.32
C HIS A 55 -24.81 4.81 -5.48
N ALA A 56 -23.91 3.85 -5.47
CA ALA A 56 -23.80 2.79 -6.48
C ALA A 56 -24.86 1.70 -6.25
N THR A 57 -25.30 1.06 -7.33
CA THR A 57 -26.07 -0.19 -7.30
C THR A 57 -25.20 -1.42 -7.58
N ILE A 58 -23.92 -1.22 -7.78
CA ILE A 58 -22.89 -2.23 -8.05
C ILE A 58 -21.76 -2.14 -7.00
N PRO A 59 -20.97 -3.20 -6.80
CA PRO A 59 -19.79 -3.13 -5.94
C PRO A 59 -18.80 -2.07 -6.39
N VAL A 60 -18.26 -1.30 -5.43
CA VAL A 60 -17.22 -0.30 -5.65
C VAL A 60 -15.93 -0.70 -4.94
N ILE A 61 -14.85 -0.84 -5.69
CA ILE A 61 -13.51 -1.12 -5.18
C ILE A 61 -12.75 0.20 -5.04
N ASN A 62 -12.32 0.54 -3.81
CA ASN A 62 -11.38 1.64 -3.58
C ASN A 62 -9.97 1.22 -4.06
N ALA A 63 -9.52 1.77 -5.18
CA ALA A 63 -8.18 1.58 -5.73
C ALA A 63 -7.16 2.65 -5.27
N GLY A 64 -7.52 3.43 -4.24
CA GLY A 64 -6.74 4.49 -3.61
C GLY A 64 -7.50 5.81 -3.58
N ASP A 65 -7.63 6.41 -2.40
CA ASP A 65 -8.28 7.69 -2.17
C ASP A 65 -7.34 8.69 -1.48
N GLY A 66 -6.56 9.38 -2.27
CA GLY A 66 -5.61 10.39 -1.80
C GLY A 66 -4.51 9.80 -0.92
N GLY A 67 -4.28 10.41 0.24
CA GLY A 67 -3.33 9.94 1.26
C GLY A 67 -3.94 8.98 2.29
N HIS A 68 -5.24 8.69 2.20
CA HIS A 68 -6.01 7.99 3.23
C HIS A 68 -5.84 6.47 3.16
N GLN A 69 -6.39 5.79 2.13
CA GLN A 69 -6.43 4.34 2.06
C GLN A 69 -6.09 3.81 0.67
N HIS A 70 -5.45 2.63 0.64
CA HIS A 70 -5.22 1.85 -0.58
C HIS A 70 -5.51 0.37 -0.33
N PRO A 71 -6.78 -0.02 -0.14
CA PRO A 71 -7.14 -1.37 0.31
C PRO A 71 -6.62 -2.48 -0.61
N THR A 72 -6.67 -2.27 -1.93
CA THR A 72 -6.18 -3.28 -2.88
C THR A 72 -4.67 -3.48 -2.82
N GLN A 73 -3.89 -2.47 -2.42
CA GLN A 73 -2.47 -2.63 -2.15
C GLN A 73 -2.25 -3.40 -0.85
N THR A 74 -3.00 -3.09 0.18
CA THR A 74 -2.95 -3.82 1.45
C THR A 74 -3.23 -5.32 1.26
N LEU A 75 -4.23 -5.68 0.47
CA LEU A 75 -4.51 -7.08 0.13
C LEU A 75 -3.34 -7.73 -0.64
N THR A 76 -2.71 -6.99 -1.57
CA THR A 76 -1.51 -7.43 -2.29
C THR A 76 -0.37 -7.74 -1.33
N ASP A 77 -0.11 -6.83 -0.40
CA ASP A 77 0.96 -6.95 0.59
C ASP A 77 0.72 -8.17 1.50
N MET A 78 -0.49 -8.31 2.01
CA MET A 78 -0.88 -9.42 2.88
C MET A 78 -0.77 -10.78 2.17
N LEU A 79 -1.23 -10.90 0.91
CA LEU A 79 -1.06 -12.13 0.13
C LEU A 79 0.42 -12.44 -0.09
N THR A 80 1.23 -11.43 -0.39
CA THR A 80 2.67 -11.58 -0.58
C THR A 80 3.34 -12.09 0.70
N ILE A 81 3.08 -11.45 1.84
CA ILE A 81 3.63 -11.85 3.14
C ILE A 81 3.18 -13.27 3.48
N ARG A 82 1.89 -13.58 3.35
CA ARG A 82 1.35 -14.91 3.61
C ARG A 82 2.01 -15.98 2.74
N SER A 83 2.24 -15.68 1.46
CA SER A 83 2.85 -16.64 0.52
C SER A 83 4.34 -16.86 0.78
N LEU A 84 5.06 -15.85 1.26
CA LEU A 84 6.51 -15.91 1.50
C LEU A 84 6.85 -16.43 2.90
N LYS A 85 6.12 -15.97 3.94
CA LYS A 85 6.35 -16.34 5.34
C LYS A 85 5.48 -17.51 5.82
N GLY A 86 4.48 -17.93 5.04
CA GLY A 86 3.50 -18.96 5.43
C GLY A 86 2.52 -18.50 6.52
N ARG A 87 2.66 -17.29 7.06
CA ARG A 87 1.86 -16.73 8.16
C ARG A 87 1.73 -15.23 8.05
N LEU A 88 0.83 -14.63 8.84
CA LEU A 88 0.68 -13.18 9.01
C LEU A 88 0.85 -12.73 10.47
N ASP A 89 0.96 -13.67 11.39
CA ASP A 89 1.16 -13.45 12.82
C ASP A 89 2.65 -13.53 13.21
N ASN A 90 2.99 -13.00 14.39
CA ASN A 90 4.35 -13.07 14.98
C ASN A 90 5.45 -12.58 14.02
N LEU A 91 5.22 -11.45 13.36
CA LEU A 91 6.16 -10.84 12.42
C LEU A 91 6.54 -9.42 12.86
N LYS A 92 7.80 -9.04 12.59
CA LYS A 92 8.35 -7.70 12.83
C LYS A 92 8.50 -6.95 11.51
N PHE A 93 7.79 -5.84 11.40
CA PHE A 93 7.71 -5.02 10.20
C PHE A 93 8.52 -3.74 10.34
N GLY A 94 9.40 -3.46 9.37
CA GLY A 94 10.09 -2.19 9.23
C GLY A 94 9.43 -1.28 8.20
N ARG A 95 9.31 0.03 8.50
CA ARG A 95 8.89 1.10 7.60
C ARG A 95 7.62 0.76 6.81
N THR A 96 6.47 0.81 7.43
CA THR A 96 5.22 0.44 6.77
C THR A 96 4.35 1.64 6.38
N VAL A 97 3.19 1.38 5.76
CA VAL A 97 2.18 2.39 5.38
C VAL A 97 0.92 2.25 6.22
N HIS A 98 0.16 3.35 6.38
CA HIS A 98 -1.01 3.41 7.27
C HIS A 98 -2.03 2.30 7.04
N SER A 99 -2.41 2.06 5.78
CA SER A 99 -3.39 1.03 5.42
C SER A 99 -2.93 -0.39 5.77
N LEU A 100 -1.63 -0.67 5.65
CA LEU A 100 -1.06 -1.97 6.01
C LEU A 100 -1.00 -2.13 7.53
N ILE A 101 -0.65 -1.08 8.30
CA ILE A 101 -0.70 -1.09 9.76
C ILE A 101 -2.11 -1.47 10.22
N HIS A 102 -3.15 -0.79 9.73
CA HIS A 102 -4.56 -1.10 10.08
C HIS A 102 -4.97 -2.55 9.82
N ALA A 103 -4.41 -3.17 8.79
CA ALA A 103 -4.69 -4.57 8.49
C ALA A 103 -3.93 -5.53 9.42
N LEU A 104 -2.64 -5.27 9.64
CA LEU A 104 -1.74 -6.16 10.37
C LEU A 104 -2.00 -6.19 11.88
N VAL A 105 -2.47 -5.11 12.49
CA VAL A 105 -2.80 -5.07 13.94
C VAL A 105 -3.90 -6.07 14.34
N ARG A 106 -4.60 -6.67 13.38
CA ARG A 106 -5.59 -7.73 13.60
C ARG A 106 -4.97 -9.11 13.85
N TYR A 107 -3.66 -9.25 13.63
CA TYR A 107 -2.95 -10.52 13.80
C TYR A 107 -2.11 -10.49 15.09
N PRO A 108 -2.07 -11.59 15.85
CA PRO A 108 -1.34 -11.63 17.10
C PRO A 108 0.18 -11.57 16.89
N GLY A 109 0.89 -10.99 17.85
CA GLY A 109 2.35 -10.96 17.89
C GLY A 109 3.02 -10.07 16.84
N ILE A 110 2.26 -9.17 16.19
CA ILE A 110 2.82 -8.17 15.27
C ILE A 110 3.59 -7.11 16.05
N ARG A 111 4.72 -6.68 15.50
CA ARG A 111 5.56 -5.60 16.00
C ARG A 111 5.97 -4.68 14.86
N PHE A 112 6.10 -3.38 15.14
CA PHE A 112 6.54 -2.40 14.14
C PHE A 112 7.84 -1.73 14.53
N VAL A 113 8.72 -1.52 13.55
CA VAL A 113 9.85 -0.61 13.62
C VAL A 113 9.55 0.54 12.65
N LEU A 114 9.21 1.69 13.20
CA LEU A 114 8.84 2.88 12.43
C LEU A 114 10.14 3.62 12.06
N ILE A 115 10.59 3.42 10.82
CA ILE A 115 11.85 3.97 10.34
C ILE A 115 11.58 5.24 9.56
N SER A 116 11.89 6.38 10.11
CA SER A 116 11.69 7.69 9.46
C SER A 116 12.57 8.78 10.08
N PRO A 117 12.89 9.84 9.31
CA PRO A 117 13.42 11.06 9.91
C PRO A 117 12.33 11.73 10.76
N GLU A 118 12.74 12.70 11.57
CA GLU A 118 11.84 13.41 12.49
C GLU A 118 10.65 14.05 11.77
N GLU A 119 10.89 14.60 10.58
CA GLU A 119 9.92 15.33 9.76
C GLU A 119 8.86 14.42 9.12
N LEU A 120 9.13 13.11 9.02
CA LEU A 120 8.25 12.13 8.38
C LEU A 120 7.76 11.04 9.34
N LYS A 121 7.76 11.31 10.63
CA LYS A 121 7.22 10.38 11.64
C LYS A 121 5.78 9.99 11.34
N LEU A 122 5.44 8.80 11.77
CA LEU A 122 4.05 8.31 11.72
C LEU A 122 3.15 9.29 12.50
N PRO A 123 2.03 9.74 11.91
CA PRO A 123 1.11 10.65 12.58
C PRO A 123 0.64 10.11 13.94
N SER A 124 0.50 11.02 14.91
CA SER A 124 0.12 10.68 16.28
C SER A 124 -1.21 9.93 16.36
N TYR A 125 -2.18 10.25 15.49
CA TYR A 125 -3.47 9.55 15.50
C TYR A 125 -3.33 8.05 15.14
N ILE A 126 -2.39 7.66 14.26
CA ILE A 126 -2.13 6.24 13.98
C ILE A 126 -1.45 5.58 15.19
N LYS A 127 -0.51 6.27 15.85
CA LYS A 127 0.13 5.72 17.04
C LYS A 127 -0.90 5.54 18.16
N ASN A 128 -1.61 6.59 18.51
CA ASN A 128 -2.53 6.59 19.66
C ASN A 128 -3.78 5.72 19.42
N ASP A 129 -4.44 5.89 18.26
CA ASP A 129 -5.75 5.28 18.01
C ASP A 129 -5.65 3.85 17.47
N VAL A 130 -4.50 3.47 16.91
CA VAL A 130 -4.31 2.15 16.30
C VAL A 130 -3.33 1.31 17.09
N LEU A 131 -2.10 1.78 17.32
CA LEU A 131 -1.06 0.98 17.95
C LEU A 131 -1.25 0.92 19.48
N ASP A 132 -1.30 2.07 20.14
CA ASP A 132 -1.40 2.15 21.60
C ASP A 132 -2.73 1.59 22.11
N ARG A 133 -3.85 1.93 21.45
CA ARG A 133 -5.17 1.44 21.82
C ARG A 133 -5.29 -0.09 21.76
N GLN A 134 -4.54 -0.75 20.89
CA GLN A 134 -4.53 -2.20 20.73
C GLN A 134 -3.33 -2.87 21.41
N ASN A 135 -2.50 -2.09 22.15
CA ASN A 135 -1.28 -2.57 22.77
C ASN A 135 -0.31 -3.25 21.80
N ILE A 136 -0.19 -2.73 20.58
CA ILE A 136 0.74 -3.25 19.57
C ILE A 136 2.14 -2.68 19.83
N PRO A 137 3.15 -3.52 20.07
CA PRO A 137 4.51 -3.04 20.31
C PRO A 137 5.10 -2.36 19.07
N TYR A 138 5.67 -1.18 19.25
CA TYR A 138 6.44 -0.50 18.23
C TYR A 138 7.65 0.25 18.81
N GLU A 139 8.63 0.48 17.95
CA GLU A 139 9.80 1.32 18.25
C GLU A 139 10.01 2.30 17.10
N GLU A 140 10.55 3.48 17.39
CA GLU A 140 10.88 4.50 16.39
C GLU A 140 12.39 4.60 16.27
N VAL A 141 12.90 4.46 15.05
CA VAL A 141 14.33 4.57 14.74
C VAL A 141 14.53 5.48 13.53
N VAL A 142 15.69 6.13 13.47
CA VAL A 142 16.01 7.04 12.37
C VAL A 142 16.76 6.30 11.25
N ARG A 143 17.66 5.39 11.59
CA ARG A 143 18.52 4.71 10.63
C ARG A 143 17.95 3.36 10.24
N LEU A 144 18.02 3.05 8.95
CA LEU A 144 17.60 1.76 8.41
C LEU A 144 18.46 0.62 8.97
N GLU A 145 19.76 0.85 9.10
CA GLU A 145 20.74 -0.12 9.57
C GLU A 145 20.46 -0.62 10.99
N ASP A 146 19.88 0.24 11.84
CA ASP A 146 19.56 -0.11 13.23
C ASP A 146 18.40 -1.11 13.32
N ALA A 147 17.54 -1.14 12.32
CA ALA A 147 16.36 -2.01 12.26
C ALA A 147 16.60 -3.34 11.55
N LEU A 148 17.40 -3.34 10.48
CA LEU A 148 17.54 -4.47 9.54
C LEU A 148 17.83 -5.82 10.21
N PRO A 149 18.66 -5.95 11.26
CA PRO A 149 19.00 -7.24 11.86
C PRO A 149 17.82 -8.03 12.42
N ASP A 150 16.73 -7.32 12.78
CA ASP A 150 15.61 -7.92 13.51
C ASP A 150 14.33 -8.04 12.68
N LEU A 151 14.27 -7.46 11.49
CA LEU A 151 13.07 -7.44 10.68
C LEU A 151 12.76 -8.79 10.03
N ASP A 152 11.48 -9.10 9.91
CA ASP A 152 10.96 -10.18 9.09
C ASP A 152 10.51 -9.66 7.72
N ILE A 153 9.97 -8.45 7.69
CA ILE A 153 9.52 -7.74 6.49
C ILE A 153 10.03 -6.30 6.54
N LEU A 154 10.72 -5.89 5.49
CA LEU A 154 11.04 -4.50 5.24
C LEU A 154 10.12 -3.96 4.13
N TYR A 155 9.24 -3.03 4.47
CA TYR A 155 8.33 -2.41 3.51
C TYR A 155 8.87 -1.06 3.07
N MET A 156 9.60 -1.03 1.97
CA MET A 156 10.18 0.20 1.44
C MET A 156 9.13 1.06 0.73
N THR A 157 9.28 2.36 0.82
CA THR A 157 8.47 3.36 0.11
C THR A 157 9.37 4.49 -0.37
N ARG A 158 9.02 5.14 -1.45
CA ARG A 158 9.71 6.36 -1.86
C ARG A 158 9.60 7.46 -0.81
N VAL A 159 10.59 8.32 -0.75
CA VAL A 159 10.49 9.57 0.01
C VAL A 159 9.59 10.53 -0.77
N GLN A 160 8.43 10.88 -0.19
CA GLN A 160 7.42 11.67 -0.86
C GLN A 160 7.79 13.16 -0.82
N LYS A 161 8.20 13.74 -1.96
CA LYS A 161 8.55 15.16 -2.08
C LYS A 161 7.39 16.07 -1.60
N GLU A 162 6.18 15.63 -1.82
CA GLU A 162 4.94 16.34 -1.51
C GLU A 162 4.71 16.58 -0.01
N ARG A 163 5.46 15.91 0.86
CA ARG A 163 5.37 16.04 2.33
C ARG A 163 6.36 17.03 2.93
N PHE A 164 7.29 17.54 2.15
CA PHE A 164 8.28 18.50 2.63
C PHE A 164 7.79 19.94 2.39
N PHE A 165 7.98 20.79 3.39
CA PHE A 165 7.65 22.21 3.30
C PHE A 165 8.60 22.97 2.38
N ASN A 166 9.83 22.49 2.21
CA ASN A 166 10.83 23.09 1.34
C ASN A 166 11.61 22.03 0.55
N GLU A 167 12.20 22.46 -0.56
CA GLU A 167 12.96 21.57 -1.44
C GLU A 167 14.32 21.16 -0.87
N GLU A 168 14.92 21.99 -0.03
CA GLU A 168 16.23 21.72 0.58
C GLU A 168 16.16 20.52 1.52
N ASP A 169 15.13 20.42 2.35
CA ASP A 169 14.91 19.28 3.22
C ASP A 169 14.68 18.00 2.42
N TYR A 170 13.89 18.07 1.35
CA TYR A 170 13.71 16.91 0.46
C TYR A 170 15.04 16.46 -0.15
N VAL A 171 15.86 17.38 -0.70
CA VAL A 171 17.14 17.05 -1.31
C VAL A 171 18.09 16.40 -0.29
N ARG A 172 18.10 16.90 0.95
CA ARG A 172 18.90 16.33 2.05
C ARG A 172 18.47 14.91 2.41
N MET A 173 17.17 14.62 2.34
CA MET A 173 16.59 13.37 2.85
C MET A 173 16.30 12.32 1.79
N LYS A 174 16.22 12.70 0.51
CA LYS A 174 15.85 11.79 -0.59
C LYS A 174 16.76 10.55 -0.70
N ASP A 175 18.05 10.71 -0.38
CA ASP A 175 19.07 9.65 -0.49
C ASP A 175 19.38 8.98 0.86
N PHE A 176 18.72 9.40 1.94
CA PHE A 176 19.02 8.91 3.29
C PHE A 176 18.64 7.43 3.50
N TYR A 177 17.60 6.98 2.82
CA TYR A 177 17.05 5.63 2.98
C TYR A 177 17.27 4.72 1.76
N ILE A 178 18.36 4.89 1.03
CA ILE A 178 18.66 3.97 -0.07
C ILE A 178 19.06 2.62 0.50
N LEU A 179 18.31 1.58 0.11
CA LEU A 179 18.65 0.20 0.39
C LEU A 179 19.60 -0.32 -0.68
N ASP A 180 20.79 -0.71 -0.31
CA ASP A 180 21.84 -1.26 -1.14
C ASP A 180 22.30 -2.64 -0.65
N ASN A 181 23.18 -3.31 -1.40
CA ASN A 181 23.68 -4.63 -1.01
C ASN A 181 24.43 -4.62 0.32
N LYS A 182 25.15 -3.53 0.63
CA LYS A 182 25.87 -3.41 1.91
C LYS A 182 24.92 -3.42 3.11
N LYS A 183 23.78 -2.73 3.00
CA LYS A 183 22.73 -2.77 4.04
C LYS A 183 22.05 -4.12 4.10
N MET A 184 21.90 -4.79 2.95
CA MET A 184 21.32 -6.14 2.89
C MET A 184 22.15 -7.20 3.64
N GLU A 185 23.47 -6.99 3.81
CA GLU A 185 24.33 -7.87 4.63
C GLU A 185 23.93 -7.87 6.12
N LEU A 186 23.29 -6.80 6.60
CA LEU A 186 22.83 -6.67 7.98
C LEU A 186 21.50 -7.40 8.23
N ALA A 187 20.75 -7.68 7.19
CA ALA A 187 19.41 -8.22 7.29
C ALA A 187 19.42 -9.75 7.45
N LYS A 188 18.41 -10.30 8.14
CA LYS A 188 18.20 -11.74 8.24
C LYS A 188 18.11 -12.40 6.86
N GLU A 189 18.56 -13.66 6.77
CA GLU A 189 18.46 -14.45 5.54
C GLU A 189 17.00 -14.68 5.09
N ASP A 190 16.07 -14.74 6.04
CA ASP A 190 14.65 -14.97 5.79
C ASP A 190 13.80 -13.67 5.79
N MET A 191 14.42 -12.49 5.88
CA MET A 191 13.72 -11.21 5.70
C MET A 191 13.27 -11.06 4.24
N TYR A 192 12.12 -10.44 4.00
CA TYR A 192 11.69 -10.06 2.65
C TYR A 192 11.47 -8.56 2.52
N ILE A 193 11.83 -8.04 1.34
CA ILE A 193 11.67 -6.64 0.98
C ILE A 193 10.43 -6.50 0.09
N LEU A 194 9.49 -5.67 0.52
CA LEU A 194 8.31 -5.28 -0.24
C LEU A 194 8.39 -3.80 -0.64
N HIS A 195 7.77 -3.48 -1.76
CA HIS A 195 7.64 -2.12 -2.27
C HIS A 195 6.41 -1.99 -3.17
N PRO A 196 5.55 -0.98 -3.02
CA PRO A 196 4.33 -0.85 -3.83
C PRO A 196 4.60 -0.50 -5.30
N LEU A 197 5.86 -0.13 -5.64
CA LEU A 197 6.27 0.38 -6.94
C LEU A 197 5.39 1.55 -7.46
N PRO A 198 5.90 2.40 -8.35
CA PRO A 198 7.28 2.41 -8.86
C PRO A 198 8.28 2.93 -7.82
N ARG A 199 9.49 2.40 -7.84
CA ARG A 199 10.63 2.96 -7.10
C ARG A 199 11.33 4.05 -7.93
N VAL A 200 12.07 4.91 -7.24
CA VAL A 200 12.98 5.89 -7.87
C VAL A 200 14.41 5.49 -7.57
N ASN A 201 14.91 5.80 -6.36
CA ASN A 201 16.28 5.49 -5.93
C ASN A 201 16.36 4.84 -4.53
N GLU A 202 15.23 4.69 -3.85
CA GLU A 202 15.17 4.15 -2.48
C GLU A 202 15.55 2.67 -2.36
N ILE A 203 15.60 1.95 -3.47
CA ILE A 203 16.20 0.61 -3.56
C ILE A 203 17.14 0.62 -4.75
N ALA A 204 18.42 0.37 -4.51
CA ALA A 204 19.43 0.25 -5.55
C ALA A 204 19.12 -0.96 -6.45
N THR A 205 19.41 -0.81 -7.76
CA THR A 205 19.08 -1.87 -8.74
C THR A 205 19.84 -3.17 -8.52
N GLU A 206 21.00 -3.11 -7.88
CA GLU A 206 21.78 -4.30 -7.51
C GLU A 206 21.05 -5.23 -6.53
N VAL A 207 20.13 -4.70 -5.71
CA VAL A 207 19.31 -5.47 -4.78
C VAL A 207 18.28 -6.36 -5.49
N ASP A 208 17.98 -6.09 -6.78
CA ASP A 208 17.02 -6.88 -7.55
C ASP A 208 17.42 -8.37 -7.68
N ASN A 209 18.73 -8.65 -7.59
CA ASN A 209 19.26 -10.01 -7.66
C ASN A 209 19.27 -10.73 -6.30
N ASP A 210 18.95 -10.05 -5.20
CA ASP A 210 18.86 -10.68 -3.88
C ASP A 210 17.57 -11.51 -3.79
N PRO A 211 17.63 -12.78 -3.36
CA PRO A 211 16.44 -13.64 -3.26
C PRO A 211 15.38 -13.11 -2.28
N ARG A 212 15.75 -12.19 -1.40
CA ARG A 212 14.84 -11.50 -0.46
C ARG A 212 14.09 -10.33 -1.10
N ALA A 213 14.48 -9.88 -2.31
CA ALA A 213 13.79 -8.84 -3.06
C ALA A 213 12.46 -9.34 -3.62
N ALA A 214 11.38 -9.13 -2.90
CA ALA A 214 10.06 -9.70 -3.21
C ALA A 214 9.13 -8.75 -3.98
N TYR A 215 9.49 -7.51 -4.21
CA TYR A 215 8.61 -6.47 -4.74
C TYR A 215 8.12 -6.72 -6.18
N PHE A 216 8.86 -7.40 -7.03
CA PHE A 216 8.33 -7.81 -8.34
C PHE A 216 7.37 -9.00 -8.23
N LYS A 217 7.65 -9.95 -7.34
CA LYS A 217 6.73 -11.04 -7.03
C LYS A 217 5.45 -10.53 -6.39
N GLN A 218 5.55 -9.49 -5.55
CA GLN A 218 4.42 -8.76 -4.99
C GLN A 218 3.48 -8.21 -6.07
N VAL A 219 4.00 -7.67 -7.18
CA VAL A 219 3.18 -7.23 -8.32
C VAL A 219 2.35 -8.39 -8.88
N GLN A 220 2.96 -9.57 -9.03
CA GLN A 220 2.26 -10.77 -9.52
C GLN A 220 1.14 -11.21 -8.55
N TYR A 221 1.41 -11.22 -7.25
CA TYR A 221 0.39 -11.48 -6.23
C TYR A 221 -0.72 -10.42 -6.24
N GLY A 222 -0.38 -9.19 -6.60
CA GLY A 222 -1.36 -8.12 -6.81
C GLY A 222 -2.37 -8.42 -7.93
N VAL A 223 -1.96 -9.12 -8.99
CA VAL A 223 -2.88 -9.60 -10.02
C VAL A 223 -3.84 -10.63 -9.43
N TYR A 224 -3.31 -11.64 -8.75
CA TYR A 224 -4.11 -12.75 -8.20
C TYR A 224 -5.13 -12.28 -7.16
N ILE A 225 -4.71 -11.46 -6.21
CA ILE A 225 -5.62 -11.01 -5.15
C ILE A 225 -6.72 -10.08 -5.68
N ARG A 226 -6.43 -9.26 -6.71
CA ARG A 226 -7.44 -8.43 -7.35
C ARG A 226 -8.41 -9.25 -8.19
N MET A 227 -7.96 -10.34 -8.82
CA MET A 227 -8.85 -11.30 -9.47
C MET A 227 -9.79 -11.93 -8.44
N ALA A 228 -9.26 -12.45 -7.33
CA ALA A 228 -10.06 -13.02 -6.26
C ALA A 228 -11.07 -12.01 -5.67
N LEU A 229 -10.65 -10.76 -5.43
CA LEU A 229 -11.52 -9.70 -4.94
C LEU A 229 -12.70 -9.44 -5.88
N ILE A 230 -12.45 -9.37 -7.19
CA ILE A 230 -13.49 -9.17 -8.21
C ILE A 230 -14.50 -10.34 -8.19
N LEU A 231 -14.01 -11.58 -8.21
CA LEU A 231 -14.87 -12.78 -8.17
C LEU A 231 -15.73 -12.80 -6.89
N THR A 232 -15.11 -12.53 -5.73
CA THR A 232 -15.81 -12.48 -4.44
C THR A 232 -16.93 -11.43 -4.45
N LEU A 233 -16.64 -10.21 -4.94
CA LEU A 233 -17.62 -9.12 -4.94
C LEU A 233 -18.76 -9.34 -5.95
N LEU A 234 -18.51 -10.11 -7.01
CA LEU A 234 -19.53 -10.51 -7.99
C LEU A 234 -20.26 -11.81 -7.61
N GLY A 235 -19.88 -12.46 -6.51
CA GLY A 235 -20.47 -13.72 -6.07
C GLY A 235 -20.20 -14.89 -7.02
N ILE A 236 -19.08 -14.84 -7.75
CA ILE A 236 -18.67 -15.89 -8.70
C ILE A 236 -17.79 -16.90 -7.95
N GLU A 237 -18.24 -18.12 -7.89
CA GLU A 237 -17.47 -19.28 -7.39
C GLU A 237 -16.58 -19.84 -8.50
N VAL A 238 -15.36 -20.30 -8.12
CA VAL A 238 -14.35 -20.86 -9.03
C VAL A 238 -14.04 -22.29 -8.66
#